data_1cb671d8a3efa461ebcd577dc8a2c0ae
#
_entry.id   1cb671d8a3efa461ebcd577dc8a2c0ae
#
_cell.length_a   1.000
_cell.length_b   1.000
_cell.length_c   1.000
_cell.angle_alpha   90.00
_cell.angle_beta   90.00
_cell.angle_gamma   90.00
#
_symmetry.space_group_name_H-M   'P 1'
#
loop_
_entity.id
_entity.type
_entity.pdbx_description
1 polymer ?
#
loop_
_entity_poly.entity_id
_entity_poly.type
_entity_poly.pdbx_seq_one_letter_code
_entity_poly.pdbx_strand_id
1 'polypeptide(L)'
;MEENEIQYGKITAAGEAGRRGREQEMKENGVIQEYTGSLSRQIREEYHISEEYYHGEIKRGLRNSDGTGVMVGVTKVGSVQGYLLQDGQRIPIPGRLYYRGIELNDIVEAHRAEGTFGFEEVAYLLLMGYLPSQGELRHFNEIMNRARKLPEGFTEGMIMRRTSGNIMNELGRSILSLYSYDPDPDDLSVDNLLRQSVELIGYFPSIVANAYAVKRHHFGGESLHIHYPEEGLSTAENFLRMIRPDKSYTEEEAHLLDMMLMLHAEHGGGNNSTFVCRALSSSGTDTYSAIAGAVGSLKGPLHGGANAKVMEMFHYIQENVDPHDDGSIRDYLVRLLDGEAGDRSGKLYGLGHAVYTLSDPRAVLLKKYARHMAQIKGYEEEFDLLQKVEELGIPLVQERRHSDTPMCANVDMYSGLVYTMLDIPEDVFTPLFASARIAVWCANRMEEVITGHRIMRPAYRAVTIRGHYVPMEERTSRIKEFDL
;
A
#
# COMPACT_ATOMS: atom_id res chain seq x y z
N MET A 1 29.02 37.95 -35.64
CA MET A 1 28.18 38.62 -34.61
C MET A 1 26.68 38.39 -34.84
N GLU A 2 26.20 38.29 -36.09
CA GLU A 2 24.78 38.09 -36.41
C GLU A 2 24.23 36.69 -36.05
N GLU A 3 25.02 35.62 -36.07
CA GLU A 3 24.53 34.26 -35.73
C GLU A 3 24.27 34.08 -34.25
N ASN A 4 24.96 34.78 -33.35
CA ASN A 4 24.76 34.71 -31.92
C ASN A 4 23.50 35.45 -31.42
N GLU A 5 23.10 36.54 -32.10
CA GLU A 5 21.86 37.27 -31.74
C GLU A 5 20.58 36.48 -32.11
N ILE A 6 20.62 35.71 -33.21
CA ILE A 6 19.47 34.89 -33.65
C ILE A 6 19.23 33.71 -32.68
N GLN A 7 20.30 33.18 -32.10
CA GLN A 7 20.18 32.07 -31.14
C GLN A 7 19.66 32.52 -29.77
N TYR A 8 20.06 33.69 -29.27
CA TYR A 8 19.54 34.29 -28.04
C TYR A 8 18.08 34.73 -28.18
N GLY A 9 17.66 35.28 -29.31
CA GLY A 9 16.27 35.67 -29.58
C GLY A 9 15.31 34.46 -29.61
N LYS A 10 15.76 33.31 -30.10
CA LYS A 10 14.95 32.07 -30.10
C LYS A 10 14.78 31.46 -28.72
N ILE A 11 15.77 31.56 -27.84
CA ILE A 11 15.71 31.02 -26.45
C ILE A 11 14.77 31.89 -25.59
N THR A 12 14.81 33.22 -25.76
CA THR A 12 13.90 34.13 -25.04
C THR A 12 12.44 33.99 -25.50
N ALA A 13 12.19 33.84 -26.82
CA ALA A 13 10.85 33.66 -27.37
C ALA A 13 10.21 32.31 -26.94
N ALA A 14 11.00 31.24 -26.87
CA ALA A 14 10.55 29.95 -26.36
C ALA A 14 10.24 30.00 -24.84
N GLY A 15 11.02 30.76 -24.06
CA GLY A 15 10.79 31.00 -22.66
C GLY A 15 9.53 31.84 -22.39
N GLU A 16 9.25 32.86 -23.20
CA GLU A 16 8.04 33.66 -23.10
C GLU A 16 6.78 32.90 -23.52
N ALA A 17 6.85 32.10 -24.59
CA ALA A 17 5.75 31.24 -25.02
C ALA A 17 5.39 30.18 -23.94
N GLY A 18 6.39 29.60 -23.30
CA GLY A 18 6.20 28.68 -22.19
C GLY A 18 5.66 29.33 -20.90
N ARG A 19 5.96 30.63 -20.66
CA ARG A 19 5.35 31.41 -19.57
C ARG A 19 3.90 31.76 -19.87
N ARG A 20 3.60 32.25 -21.07
CA ARG A 20 2.21 32.57 -21.49
C ARG A 20 1.31 31.33 -21.47
N GLY A 21 1.82 30.17 -21.92
CA GLY A 21 1.08 28.92 -21.85
C GLY A 21 0.74 28.53 -20.42
N ARG A 22 1.69 28.66 -19.49
CA ARG A 22 1.43 28.36 -18.05
C ARG A 22 0.49 29.37 -17.39
N GLU A 23 0.59 30.64 -17.70
CA GLU A 23 -0.31 31.68 -17.19
C GLU A 23 -1.73 31.49 -17.71
N GLN A 24 -1.90 31.04 -18.95
CA GLN A 24 -3.20 30.74 -19.53
C GLN A 24 -3.81 29.44 -18.91
N GLU A 25 -3.01 28.41 -18.74
CA GLU A 25 -3.39 27.17 -18.05
C GLU A 25 -3.78 27.42 -16.58
N MET A 26 -3.06 28.32 -15.87
CA MET A 26 -3.42 28.74 -14.51
C MET A 26 -4.72 29.56 -14.45
N LYS A 27 -4.99 30.40 -15.44
CA LYS A 27 -6.26 31.14 -15.53
C LYS A 27 -7.42 30.23 -15.84
N GLU A 28 -7.29 29.29 -16.78
CA GLU A 28 -8.32 28.31 -17.12
C GLU A 28 -8.63 27.39 -15.91
N ASN A 29 -7.61 26.96 -15.19
CA ASN A 29 -7.78 26.20 -13.94
C ASN A 29 -8.49 27.01 -12.84
N GLY A 30 -8.22 28.32 -12.76
CA GLY A 30 -8.90 29.24 -11.85
C GLY A 30 -10.41 29.32 -12.11
N VAL A 31 -10.82 29.44 -13.37
CA VAL A 31 -12.25 29.47 -13.75
C VAL A 31 -12.95 28.14 -13.41
N ILE A 32 -12.28 27.00 -13.67
CA ILE A 32 -12.84 25.69 -13.31
C ILE A 32 -13.00 25.57 -11.79
N GLN A 33 -12.00 26.02 -11.02
CA GLN A 33 -12.04 25.98 -9.55
C GLN A 33 -13.16 26.86 -8.98
N GLU A 34 -13.35 28.05 -9.50
CA GLU A 34 -14.42 28.97 -9.08
C GLU A 34 -15.78 28.35 -9.37
N TYR A 35 -16.00 27.86 -10.59
CA TYR A 35 -17.24 27.18 -10.98
C TYR A 35 -17.53 25.95 -10.10
N THR A 36 -16.56 25.07 -9.93
CA THR A 36 -16.73 23.86 -9.12
C THR A 36 -16.89 24.16 -7.63
N GLY A 37 -16.22 25.22 -7.13
CA GLY A 37 -16.34 25.67 -5.75
C GLY A 37 -17.76 26.15 -5.41
N SER A 38 -18.40 26.90 -6.33
CA SER A 38 -19.78 27.38 -6.15
C SER A 38 -20.80 26.24 -6.08
N LEU A 39 -20.56 25.16 -6.82
CA LEU A 39 -21.44 23.98 -6.89
C LEU A 39 -21.22 22.95 -5.77
N SER A 40 -20.08 23.00 -5.08
CA SER A 40 -19.65 21.93 -4.16
C SER A 40 -20.63 21.67 -3.01
N ARG A 41 -21.31 22.71 -2.50
CA ARG A 41 -22.32 22.58 -1.44
C ARG A 41 -23.56 21.85 -1.94
N GLN A 42 -24.10 22.29 -3.08
CA GLN A 42 -25.27 21.67 -3.68
C GLN A 42 -25.01 20.19 -4.05
N ILE A 43 -23.83 19.90 -4.61
CA ILE A 43 -23.42 18.52 -4.93
C ILE A 43 -23.39 17.65 -3.67
N ARG A 44 -22.86 18.14 -2.54
CA ARG A 44 -22.87 17.39 -1.27
C ARG A 44 -24.27 17.07 -0.79
N GLU A 45 -25.20 18.01 -0.91
CA GLU A 45 -26.60 17.80 -0.54
C GLU A 45 -27.29 16.78 -1.45
N GLU A 46 -27.10 16.89 -2.78
CA GLU A 46 -27.69 15.97 -3.77
C GLU A 46 -27.12 14.53 -3.67
N TYR A 47 -25.84 14.37 -3.30
CA TYR A 47 -25.19 13.06 -3.12
C TYR A 47 -25.37 12.47 -1.71
N HIS A 48 -25.99 13.22 -0.79
CA HIS A 48 -26.23 12.71 0.55
C HIS A 48 -27.27 11.58 0.52
N ILE A 49 -26.91 10.42 1.07
CA ILE A 49 -27.81 9.28 1.25
C ILE A 49 -28.04 9.12 2.76
N SER A 50 -29.28 9.24 3.21
CA SER A 50 -29.64 9.08 4.63
C SER A 50 -29.28 7.66 5.13
N GLU A 51 -28.80 7.58 6.38
CA GLU A 51 -28.44 6.31 7.04
C GLU A 51 -29.64 5.34 7.10
N GLU A 52 -30.87 5.82 7.09
CA GLU A 52 -32.10 5.01 7.07
C GLU A 52 -32.20 4.08 5.86
N TYR A 53 -31.52 4.41 4.73
CA TYR A 53 -31.50 3.56 3.53
C TYR A 53 -30.55 2.38 3.64
N TYR A 54 -29.67 2.34 4.65
CA TYR A 54 -28.65 1.30 4.85
C TYR A 54 -29.13 0.16 5.77
N HIS A 55 -30.43 0.03 6.03
CA HIS A 55 -31.00 -1.04 6.83
C HIS A 55 -31.24 -2.36 6.05
N GLY A 56 -31.31 -3.46 6.77
CA GLY A 56 -31.67 -4.77 6.25
C GLY A 56 -30.51 -5.50 5.57
N GLU A 57 -30.72 -5.92 4.32
CA GLU A 57 -29.75 -6.77 3.59
C GLU A 57 -28.53 -6.02 3.03
N ILE A 58 -28.47 -4.68 3.17
CA ILE A 58 -27.39 -3.89 2.61
C ILE A 58 -26.11 -4.09 3.40
N LYS A 59 -25.09 -4.61 2.71
CA LYS A 59 -23.76 -4.93 3.28
C LYS A 59 -22.78 -3.79 2.97
N ARG A 60 -22.93 -2.65 3.69
CA ARG A 60 -22.04 -1.48 3.51
C ARG A 60 -20.58 -1.89 3.71
N GLY A 61 -19.71 -1.55 2.74
CA GLY A 61 -18.31 -1.95 2.76
C GLY A 61 -18.10 -3.47 2.68
N LEU A 62 -19.05 -4.23 2.15
CA LEU A 62 -19.06 -5.69 2.11
C LEU A 62 -18.86 -6.31 3.51
N ARG A 63 -19.53 -5.72 4.52
CA ARG A 63 -19.52 -6.19 5.91
C ARG A 63 -20.90 -6.68 6.34
N ASN A 64 -20.90 -7.76 7.09
CA ASN A 64 -22.09 -8.23 7.81
C ASN A 64 -22.35 -7.34 9.03
N SER A 65 -23.54 -7.42 9.62
CA SER A 65 -23.93 -6.65 10.81
C SER A 65 -23.03 -6.89 12.03
N ASP A 66 -22.39 -8.06 12.08
CA ASP A 66 -21.44 -8.46 13.12
C ASP A 66 -19.99 -8.02 12.82
N GLY A 67 -19.79 -7.20 11.77
CA GLY A 67 -18.48 -6.68 11.34
C GLY A 67 -17.63 -7.64 10.50
N THR A 68 -18.07 -8.89 10.27
CA THR A 68 -17.35 -9.81 9.38
C THR A 68 -17.44 -9.42 7.92
N GLY A 69 -16.45 -9.84 7.13
CA GLY A 69 -16.51 -9.73 5.67
C GLY A 69 -17.60 -10.62 5.08
N VAL A 70 -18.27 -10.13 4.04
CA VAL A 70 -19.17 -10.95 3.24
C VAL A 70 -18.35 -11.99 2.49
N MET A 71 -18.78 -13.27 2.54
CA MET A 71 -18.13 -14.34 1.78
C MET A 71 -18.45 -14.16 0.30
N VAL A 72 -17.45 -13.79 -0.50
CA VAL A 72 -17.62 -13.50 -1.94
C VAL A 72 -16.92 -14.50 -2.84
N GLY A 73 -16.11 -15.40 -2.30
CA GLY A 73 -15.40 -16.41 -3.07
C GLY A 73 -14.61 -17.38 -2.20
N VAL A 74 -13.89 -18.26 -2.86
CA VAL A 74 -12.97 -19.23 -2.25
C VAL A 74 -11.57 -19.04 -2.81
N THR A 75 -10.54 -19.38 -2.05
CA THR A 75 -9.14 -19.22 -2.48
C THR A 75 -8.26 -20.31 -1.88
N LYS A 76 -7.21 -20.67 -2.63
CA LYS A 76 -6.11 -21.51 -2.17
C LYS A 76 -4.85 -20.70 -1.86
N VAL A 77 -4.87 -19.38 -2.05
CA VAL A 77 -3.65 -18.54 -1.96
C VAL A 77 -3.27 -18.29 -0.50
N GLY A 78 -4.22 -17.90 0.33
CA GLY A 78 -3.91 -17.62 1.73
C GLY A 78 -5.13 -17.71 2.64
N SER A 79 -4.88 -17.81 3.94
CA SER A 79 -5.91 -17.85 4.96
C SER A 79 -5.51 -17.04 6.19
N VAL A 80 -6.46 -16.25 6.69
CA VAL A 80 -6.29 -15.36 7.86
C VAL A 80 -7.26 -15.85 8.94
N GLN A 81 -6.76 -16.27 10.08
CA GLN A 81 -7.56 -16.83 11.16
C GLN A 81 -7.31 -16.06 12.46
N GLY A 82 -8.36 -15.54 13.10
CA GLY A 82 -8.33 -14.86 14.39
C GLY A 82 -9.35 -15.42 15.38
N TYR A 83 -10.17 -16.39 14.96
CA TYR A 83 -11.19 -17.05 15.78
C TYR A 83 -11.52 -18.46 15.25
N LEU A 84 -12.05 -19.29 16.14
CA LEU A 84 -12.69 -20.54 15.79
C LEU A 84 -14.21 -20.39 15.90
N LEU A 85 -14.95 -21.14 15.09
CA LEU A 85 -16.40 -21.27 15.23
C LEU A 85 -16.69 -22.53 16.02
N GLN A 86 -17.27 -22.40 17.23
CA GLN A 86 -17.72 -23.49 18.04
C GLN A 86 -19.19 -23.25 18.45
N ASP A 87 -20.07 -24.12 18.09
CA ASP A 87 -21.53 -24.04 18.36
C ASP A 87 -22.15 -22.72 17.86
N GLY A 88 -21.66 -22.18 16.72
CA GLY A 88 -22.10 -20.93 16.15
C GLY A 88 -21.54 -19.67 16.84
N GLN A 89 -20.75 -19.83 17.88
CA GLN A 89 -20.06 -18.74 18.58
C GLN A 89 -18.62 -18.60 18.09
N ARG A 90 -18.13 -17.36 18.09
CA ARG A 90 -16.74 -17.05 17.76
C ARG A 90 -15.90 -17.09 19.03
N ILE A 91 -14.94 -17.98 19.06
CA ILE A 91 -13.94 -18.06 20.11
C ILE A 91 -12.66 -17.42 19.58
N PRO A 92 -12.22 -16.27 20.13
CA PRO A 92 -10.95 -15.68 19.76
C PRO A 92 -9.78 -16.64 19.98
N ILE A 93 -8.87 -16.67 19.01
CA ILE A 93 -7.60 -17.39 19.10
C ILE A 93 -6.45 -16.45 18.78
N PRO A 94 -5.20 -16.75 19.18
CA PRO A 94 -4.02 -16.09 18.63
C PRO A 94 -4.08 -16.12 17.10
N GLY A 95 -3.79 -14.96 16.47
CA GLY A 95 -3.88 -14.84 15.03
C GLY A 95 -2.95 -15.81 14.33
N ARG A 96 -3.42 -16.39 13.22
CA ARG A 96 -2.65 -17.25 12.33
C ARG A 96 -2.79 -16.78 10.90
N LEU A 97 -1.71 -16.82 10.17
CA LEU A 97 -1.65 -16.45 8.76
C LEU A 97 -0.98 -17.57 7.98
N TYR A 98 -1.65 -18.05 6.93
CA TYR A 98 -1.18 -19.17 6.13
C TYR A 98 -0.98 -18.72 4.68
N TYR A 99 0.16 -19.05 4.12
CA TYR A 99 0.51 -18.92 2.70
C TYR A 99 0.43 -20.30 2.07
N ARG A 100 -0.53 -20.51 1.17
CA ARG A 100 -0.76 -21.82 0.53
C ARG A 100 -0.90 -22.98 1.54
N GLY A 101 -1.43 -22.69 2.73
CA GLY A 101 -1.63 -23.68 3.79
C GLY A 101 -0.45 -23.86 4.75
N ILE A 102 0.67 -23.15 4.54
CA ILE A 102 1.85 -23.16 5.42
C ILE A 102 1.78 -21.94 6.32
N GLU A 103 1.98 -22.12 7.63
CA GLU A 103 1.92 -21.03 8.60
C GLU A 103 3.11 -20.10 8.43
N LEU A 104 2.84 -18.77 8.37
CA LEU A 104 3.86 -17.75 8.17
C LEU A 104 4.98 -17.84 9.22
N ASN A 105 4.63 -18.11 10.47
CA ASN A 105 5.61 -18.24 11.55
C ASN A 105 6.64 -19.32 11.27
N ASP A 106 6.20 -20.47 10.74
CA ASP A 106 7.10 -21.58 10.42
C ASP A 106 8.08 -21.21 9.31
N ILE A 107 7.60 -20.47 8.29
CA ILE A 107 8.45 -19.99 7.19
C ILE A 107 9.51 -19.02 7.73
N VAL A 108 9.10 -18.01 8.48
CA VAL A 108 10.01 -16.98 9.00
C VAL A 108 11.04 -17.58 9.96
N GLU A 109 10.61 -18.43 10.89
CA GLU A 109 11.51 -19.05 11.86
C GLU A 109 12.52 -20.00 11.19
N ALA A 110 12.11 -20.73 10.14
CA ALA A 110 13.01 -21.60 9.38
C ALA A 110 14.13 -20.76 8.71
N HIS A 111 13.79 -19.72 7.95
CA HIS A 111 14.79 -18.86 7.30
C HIS A 111 15.70 -18.15 8.31
N ARG A 112 15.15 -17.72 9.46
CA ARG A 112 15.94 -17.12 10.53
C ARG A 112 16.91 -18.11 11.16
N ALA A 113 16.50 -19.34 11.37
CA ALA A 113 17.37 -20.39 11.92
C ALA A 113 18.49 -20.82 10.97
N GLU A 114 18.21 -20.80 9.66
CA GLU A 114 19.16 -21.17 8.61
C GLU A 114 20.05 -20.02 8.15
N GLY A 115 19.72 -18.75 8.52
CA GLY A 115 20.43 -17.56 8.04
C GLY A 115 20.26 -17.37 6.53
N THR A 116 19.06 -17.66 5.99
CA THR A 116 18.77 -17.56 4.55
C THR A 116 17.73 -16.46 4.27
N PHE A 117 17.67 -15.99 3.02
CA PHE A 117 16.66 -15.06 2.54
C PHE A 117 15.42 -15.83 2.07
N GLY A 118 14.24 -15.40 2.53
CA GLY A 118 12.99 -16.16 2.36
C GLY A 118 11.97 -15.52 1.41
N PHE A 119 12.12 -14.26 1.01
CA PHE A 119 11.11 -13.60 0.20
C PHE A 119 10.91 -14.25 -1.17
N GLU A 120 12.00 -14.67 -1.84
CA GLU A 120 11.91 -15.36 -3.12
C GLU A 120 11.21 -16.72 -2.99
N GLU A 121 11.44 -17.45 -1.90
CA GLU A 121 10.72 -18.70 -1.62
C GLU A 121 9.23 -18.45 -1.36
N VAL A 122 8.89 -17.40 -0.62
CA VAL A 122 7.50 -16.98 -0.42
C VAL A 122 6.84 -16.57 -1.74
N ALA A 123 7.53 -15.84 -2.60
CA ALA A 123 7.03 -15.48 -3.93
C ALA A 123 6.77 -16.74 -4.78
N TYR A 124 7.71 -17.68 -4.79
CA TYR A 124 7.56 -18.98 -5.45
C TYR A 124 6.35 -19.74 -4.91
N LEU A 125 6.27 -19.89 -3.57
CA LEU A 125 5.17 -20.58 -2.91
C LEU A 125 3.80 -20.00 -3.29
N LEU A 126 3.68 -18.67 -3.26
CA LEU A 126 2.43 -17.99 -3.60
C LEU A 126 2.05 -18.21 -5.07
N LEU A 127 3.01 -18.15 -6.00
CA LEU A 127 2.76 -18.33 -7.43
C LEU A 127 2.51 -19.79 -7.78
N MET A 128 3.36 -20.71 -7.36
CA MET A 128 3.33 -22.12 -7.78
C MET A 128 2.40 -22.98 -6.91
N GLY A 129 2.12 -22.56 -5.67
CA GLY A 129 1.20 -23.25 -4.76
C GLY A 129 1.85 -24.32 -3.87
N TYR A 130 3.17 -24.48 -3.91
CA TYR A 130 3.97 -25.42 -3.12
C TYR A 130 5.37 -24.88 -2.85
N LEU A 131 6.06 -25.39 -1.83
CA LEU A 131 7.44 -25.03 -1.52
C LEU A 131 8.39 -25.60 -2.57
N PRO A 132 9.37 -24.80 -3.04
CA PRO A 132 10.36 -25.27 -4.00
C PRO A 132 11.34 -26.26 -3.38
N SER A 133 11.82 -27.20 -4.17
CA SER A 133 13.07 -27.88 -3.87
C SER A 133 14.24 -26.89 -3.99
N GLN A 134 15.41 -27.24 -3.44
CA GLN A 134 16.61 -26.41 -3.57
C GLN A 134 17.00 -26.10 -5.03
N GLY A 135 16.75 -27.06 -5.94
CA GLY A 135 17.01 -26.87 -7.37
C GLY A 135 16.04 -25.89 -8.02
N GLU A 136 14.75 -26.00 -7.69
CA GLU A 136 13.70 -25.11 -8.19
C GLU A 136 13.91 -23.67 -7.66
N LEU A 137 14.24 -23.51 -6.38
CA LEU A 137 14.50 -22.19 -5.80
C LEU A 137 15.71 -21.51 -6.44
N ARG A 138 16.81 -22.27 -6.67
CA ARG A 138 17.97 -21.71 -7.39
C ARG A 138 17.60 -21.23 -8.78
N HIS A 139 16.88 -22.07 -9.53
CA HIS A 139 16.44 -21.69 -10.87
C HIS A 139 15.50 -20.49 -10.86
N PHE A 140 14.57 -20.44 -9.91
CA PHE A 140 13.68 -19.28 -9.73
C PHE A 140 14.47 -18.00 -9.43
N ASN A 141 15.48 -18.06 -8.56
CA ASN A 141 16.35 -16.94 -8.25
C ASN A 141 17.16 -16.45 -9.48
N GLU A 142 17.61 -17.35 -10.34
CA GLU A 142 18.26 -17.00 -11.62
C GLU A 142 17.28 -16.24 -12.55
N ILE A 143 16.03 -16.67 -12.62
CA ILE A 143 14.98 -16.00 -13.39
C ILE A 143 14.67 -14.63 -12.77
N MET A 144 14.50 -14.55 -11.44
CA MET A 144 14.28 -13.30 -10.73
C MET A 144 15.40 -12.28 -10.92
N ASN A 145 16.68 -12.73 -10.94
CA ASN A 145 17.81 -11.85 -11.23
C ASN A 145 17.69 -11.15 -12.59
N ARG A 146 17.20 -11.86 -13.60
CA ARG A 146 16.94 -11.28 -14.93
C ARG A 146 15.71 -10.36 -14.90
N ALA A 147 14.66 -10.75 -14.21
CA ALA A 147 13.41 -10.02 -14.12
C ALA A 147 13.53 -8.69 -13.35
N ARG A 148 14.54 -8.49 -12.48
CA ARG A 148 14.75 -7.22 -11.77
C ARG A 148 15.19 -6.07 -12.68
N LYS A 149 15.68 -6.36 -13.88
CA LYS A 149 16.19 -5.37 -14.83
C LYS A 149 15.05 -4.77 -15.64
N LEU A 150 14.75 -3.50 -15.41
CA LEU A 150 13.73 -2.76 -16.15
C LEU A 150 14.01 -2.75 -17.66
N PRO A 151 12.97 -2.64 -18.51
CA PRO A 151 13.13 -2.48 -19.95
C PRO A 151 14.05 -1.28 -20.31
N GLU A 152 14.75 -1.37 -21.43
CA GLU A 152 15.65 -0.33 -21.88
C GLU A 152 14.92 1.00 -22.05
N GLY A 153 15.52 2.09 -21.54
CA GLY A 153 14.97 3.44 -21.60
C GLY A 153 13.73 3.69 -20.72
N PHE A 154 13.30 2.69 -19.93
CA PHE A 154 12.10 2.84 -19.08
C PHE A 154 12.30 3.90 -17.99
N THR A 155 13.41 3.89 -17.29
CA THR A 155 13.71 4.85 -16.23
C THR A 155 13.72 6.28 -16.76
N GLU A 156 14.42 6.52 -17.86
CA GLU A 156 14.56 7.83 -18.49
C GLU A 156 13.25 8.31 -19.12
N GLY A 157 12.58 7.43 -19.86
CA GLY A 157 11.38 7.76 -20.63
C GLY A 157 10.12 7.87 -19.80
N MET A 158 10.04 7.14 -18.67
CA MET A 158 8.85 7.05 -17.84
C MET A 158 9.03 7.75 -16.48
N ILE A 159 10.02 7.32 -15.66
CA ILE A 159 10.17 7.79 -14.29
C ILE A 159 10.75 9.22 -14.26
N MET A 160 11.82 9.49 -15.01
CA MET A 160 12.51 10.78 -15.00
C MET A 160 11.75 11.87 -15.75
N ARG A 161 11.01 11.54 -16.80
CA ARG A 161 10.38 12.53 -17.67
C ARG A 161 9.24 13.30 -17.01
N ARG A 162 8.50 12.68 -16.10
CA ARG A 162 7.34 13.26 -15.37
C ARG A 162 7.33 12.79 -13.95
N THR A 163 8.32 13.19 -13.19
CA THR A 163 8.50 12.79 -11.79
C THR A 163 7.31 13.18 -10.93
N SER A 164 6.81 12.23 -10.14
CA SER A 164 5.77 12.45 -9.14
C SER A 164 6.38 12.69 -7.77
N GLY A 165 5.84 13.66 -7.02
CA GLY A 165 6.14 13.81 -5.59
C GLY A 165 5.63 12.64 -4.73
N ASN A 166 4.76 11.78 -5.27
CA ASN A 166 4.21 10.61 -4.59
C ASN A 166 4.66 9.33 -5.29
N ILE A 167 5.47 8.51 -4.62
CA ILE A 167 6.09 7.31 -5.20
C ILE A 167 5.04 6.24 -5.54
N MET A 168 3.95 6.10 -4.77
CA MET A 168 2.86 5.19 -5.14
C MET A 168 2.14 5.62 -6.42
N ASN A 169 2.03 6.92 -6.68
CA ASN A 169 1.51 7.42 -7.97
C ASN A 169 2.48 7.08 -9.11
N GLU A 170 3.78 7.28 -8.89
CA GLU A 170 4.81 6.91 -9.86
C GLU A 170 4.78 5.41 -10.17
N LEU A 171 4.68 4.57 -9.13
CA LEU A 171 4.57 3.12 -9.28
C LEU A 171 3.34 2.74 -10.13
N GLY A 172 2.15 3.26 -9.81
CA GLY A 172 0.94 2.97 -10.56
C GLY A 172 1.02 3.35 -12.05
N ARG A 173 1.60 4.53 -12.36
CA ARG A 173 1.83 4.96 -13.74
C ARG A 173 2.85 4.08 -14.45
N SER A 174 3.92 3.71 -13.75
CA SER A 174 4.96 2.82 -14.27
C SER A 174 4.38 1.47 -14.65
N ILE A 175 3.53 0.89 -13.80
CA ILE A 175 2.89 -0.40 -14.10
C ILE A 175 2.02 -0.30 -15.35
N LEU A 176 1.17 0.73 -15.46
CA LEU A 176 0.36 0.93 -16.68
C LEU A 176 1.22 1.12 -17.93
N SER A 177 2.38 1.76 -17.81
CA SER A 177 3.28 1.98 -18.94
C SER A 177 3.99 0.71 -19.39
N LEU A 178 4.22 -0.28 -18.49
CA LEU A 178 4.82 -1.57 -18.84
C LEU A 178 3.97 -2.34 -19.87
N TYR A 179 2.67 -2.11 -19.94
CA TYR A 179 1.80 -2.64 -21.00
C TYR A 179 2.38 -2.41 -22.40
N SER A 180 2.94 -1.21 -22.64
CA SER A 180 3.50 -0.85 -23.96
C SER A 180 4.87 -1.48 -24.25
N TYR A 181 5.51 -2.09 -23.27
CA TYR A 181 6.78 -2.80 -23.41
C TYR A 181 6.61 -4.31 -23.51
N ASP A 182 5.41 -4.83 -23.23
CA ASP A 182 5.09 -6.25 -23.32
C ASP A 182 4.65 -6.58 -24.77
N PRO A 183 5.25 -7.61 -25.43
CA PRO A 183 4.83 -8.02 -26.76
C PRO A 183 3.43 -8.61 -26.80
N ASP A 184 2.95 -9.23 -25.71
CA ASP A 184 1.66 -9.93 -25.62
C ASP A 184 0.88 -9.52 -24.35
N PRO A 185 0.55 -8.22 -24.18
CA PRO A 185 0.02 -7.71 -22.90
C PRO A 185 -1.38 -8.23 -22.57
N ASP A 186 -2.19 -8.55 -23.57
CA ASP A 186 -3.59 -8.99 -23.47
C ASP A 186 -3.75 -10.52 -23.46
N ASP A 187 -2.66 -11.28 -23.61
CA ASP A 187 -2.74 -12.74 -23.55
C ASP A 187 -2.92 -13.22 -22.11
N LEU A 188 -4.07 -13.87 -21.86
CA LEU A 188 -4.47 -14.43 -20.57
C LEU A 188 -4.12 -15.91 -20.40
N SER A 189 -3.29 -16.47 -21.29
CA SER A 189 -2.77 -17.82 -21.09
C SER A 189 -1.99 -17.92 -19.78
N VAL A 190 -2.00 -19.09 -19.16
CA VAL A 190 -1.31 -19.32 -17.88
C VAL A 190 0.19 -19.05 -18.00
N ASP A 191 0.80 -19.44 -19.11
CA ASP A 191 2.21 -19.22 -19.40
C ASP A 191 2.54 -17.72 -19.43
N ASN A 192 1.73 -16.90 -20.10
CA ASN A 192 1.93 -15.47 -20.19
C ASN A 192 1.65 -14.77 -18.85
N LEU A 193 0.58 -15.15 -18.14
CA LEU A 193 0.30 -14.64 -16.81
C LEU A 193 1.43 -14.91 -15.82
N LEU A 194 2.03 -16.11 -15.88
CA LEU A 194 3.18 -16.46 -15.04
C LEU A 194 4.41 -15.62 -15.39
N ARG A 195 4.72 -15.47 -16.70
CA ARG A 195 5.81 -14.61 -17.17
C ARG A 195 5.64 -13.18 -16.66
N GLN A 196 4.49 -12.57 -16.91
CA GLN A 196 4.18 -11.21 -16.45
C GLN A 196 4.27 -11.09 -14.93
N SER A 197 3.83 -12.11 -14.18
CA SER A 197 3.91 -12.13 -12.73
C SER A 197 5.35 -12.09 -12.21
N VAL A 198 6.23 -12.92 -12.79
CA VAL A 198 7.65 -12.97 -12.41
C VAL A 198 8.34 -11.65 -12.74
N GLU A 199 8.11 -11.09 -13.94
CA GLU A 199 8.63 -9.80 -14.34
C GLU A 199 8.19 -8.67 -13.41
N LEU A 200 6.90 -8.60 -13.05
CA LEU A 200 6.37 -7.57 -12.16
C LEU A 200 6.93 -7.68 -10.74
N ILE A 201 7.09 -8.88 -10.19
CA ILE A 201 7.73 -9.09 -8.89
C ILE A 201 9.17 -8.54 -8.90
N GLY A 202 9.90 -8.78 -9.99
CA GLY A 202 11.24 -8.25 -10.16
C GLY A 202 11.29 -6.73 -10.38
N TYR A 203 10.36 -6.17 -11.15
CA TYR A 203 10.33 -4.74 -11.49
C TYR A 203 9.96 -3.83 -10.33
N PHE A 204 9.05 -4.25 -9.43
CA PHE A 204 8.52 -3.38 -8.38
C PHE A 204 9.60 -2.73 -7.51
N PRO A 205 10.54 -3.48 -6.90
CA PRO A 205 11.61 -2.88 -6.11
C PRO A 205 12.48 -1.91 -6.90
N SER A 206 12.78 -2.24 -8.18
CA SER A 206 13.59 -1.40 -9.07
C SER A 206 12.87 -0.09 -9.42
N ILE A 207 11.57 -0.14 -9.73
CA ILE A 207 10.75 1.06 -9.99
C ILE A 207 10.69 1.94 -8.74
N VAL A 208 10.46 1.37 -7.57
CA VAL A 208 10.38 2.12 -6.30
C VAL A 208 11.69 2.81 -5.99
N ALA A 209 12.82 2.10 -6.10
CA ALA A 209 14.14 2.65 -5.84
C ALA A 209 14.49 3.79 -6.81
N ASN A 210 14.24 3.59 -8.11
CA ASN A 210 14.48 4.61 -9.13
C ASN A 210 13.56 5.82 -8.95
N ALA A 211 12.28 5.61 -8.65
CA ALA A 211 11.32 6.68 -8.39
C ALA A 211 11.73 7.52 -7.17
N TYR A 212 12.23 6.88 -6.13
CA TYR A 212 12.74 7.57 -4.94
C TYR A 212 14.00 8.39 -5.27
N ALA A 213 14.98 7.82 -5.96
CA ALA A 213 16.20 8.53 -6.37
C ALA A 213 15.88 9.76 -7.25
N VAL A 214 14.96 9.61 -8.21
CA VAL A 214 14.52 10.70 -9.09
C VAL A 214 13.73 11.75 -8.31
N LYS A 215 12.89 11.36 -7.34
CA LYS A 215 12.18 12.29 -6.45
C LYS A 215 13.16 13.15 -5.65
N ARG A 216 14.17 12.54 -5.01
CA ARG A 216 15.21 13.27 -4.26
C ARG A 216 15.95 14.26 -5.13
N HIS A 217 16.32 13.86 -6.34
CA HIS A 217 16.98 14.75 -7.31
C HIS A 217 16.08 15.90 -7.72
N HIS A 218 14.84 15.62 -8.12
CA HIS A 218 13.94 16.62 -8.72
C HIS A 218 13.39 17.61 -7.70
N PHE A 219 12.98 17.14 -6.52
CA PHE A 219 12.34 17.96 -5.47
C PHE A 219 13.30 18.33 -4.34
N GLY A 220 14.29 17.50 -4.05
CA GLY A 220 15.27 17.72 -2.97
C GLY A 220 16.56 18.40 -3.42
N GLY A 221 16.80 18.55 -4.74
CA GLY A 221 18.03 19.14 -5.29
C GLY A 221 19.28 18.29 -5.07
N GLU A 222 19.15 17.03 -4.75
CA GLU A 222 20.26 16.11 -4.51
C GLU A 222 20.83 15.56 -5.82
N SER A 223 22.08 15.06 -5.80
CA SER A 223 22.65 14.36 -6.94
C SER A 223 21.85 13.11 -7.28
N LEU A 224 21.65 12.84 -8.57
CA LEU A 224 20.93 11.65 -9.03
C LEU A 224 21.85 10.43 -8.95
N HIS A 225 21.45 9.45 -8.14
CA HIS A 225 22.10 8.16 -8.03
C HIS A 225 21.12 7.05 -8.44
N ILE A 226 21.25 6.52 -9.64
CA ILE A 226 20.52 5.36 -10.13
C ILE A 226 21.43 4.14 -10.02
N HIS A 227 21.04 3.18 -9.21
CA HIS A 227 21.75 1.91 -9.02
C HIS A 227 20.95 0.77 -9.65
N TYR A 228 21.63 -0.03 -10.46
CA TYR A 228 21.02 -1.21 -11.08
C TYR A 228 21.09 -2.40 -10.12
N PRO A 229 20.10 -3.32 -10.16
CA PRO A 229 20.15 -4.54 -9.39
C PRO A 229 21.40 -5.36 -9.74
N GLU A 230 21.97 -6.03 -8.75
CA GLU A 230 23.14 -6.90 -8.87
C GLU A 230 22.70 -8.36 -8.84
N GLU A 231 23.27 -9.16 -9.73
CA GLU A 231 22.98 -10.59 -9.80
C GLU A 231 23.53 -11.31 -8.56
N GLY A 232 22.80 -12.31 -8.10
CA GLY A 232 23.17 -13.12 -6.93
C GLY A 232 22.73 -12.54 -5.59
N LEU A 233 22.27 -11.28 -5.54
CA LEU A 233 21.70 -10.70 -4.35
C LEU A 233 20.19 -10.95 -4.27
N SER A 234 19.65 -11.07 -3.05
CA SER A 234 18.23 -11.16 -2.76
C SER A 234 17.49 -9.85 -3.11
N THR A 235 16.16 -9.87 -3.09
CA THR A 235 15.34 -8.66 -3.26
C THR A 235 15.62 -7.63 -2.17
N ALA A 236 15.78 -8.07 -0.93
CA ALA A 236 16.07 -7.18 0.21
C ALA A 236 17.43 -6.49 0.07
N GLU A 237 18.47 -7.25 -0.23
CA GLU A 237 19.84 -6.71 -0.45
C GLU A 237 19.86 -5.73 -1.62
N ASN A 238 19.28 -6.11 -2.76
CA ASN A 238 19.19 -5.24 -3.92
C ASN A 238 18.44 -3.95 -3.61
N PHE A 239 17.33 -4.02 -2.87
CA PHE A 239 16.56 -2.84 -2.51
C PHE A 239 17.37 -1.86 -1.66
N LEU A 240 17.99 -2.32 -0.55
CA LEU A 240 18.83 -1.47 0.31
C LEU A 240 19.97 -0.83 -0.48
N ARG A 241 20.64 -1.64 -1.32
CA ARG A 241 21.71 -1.18 -2.19
C ARG A 241 21.26 -0.11 -3.19
N MET A 242 20.06 -0.26 -3.75
CA MET A 242 19.55 0.66 -4.77
C MET A 242 19.07 1.99 -4.21
N ILE A 243 18.50 2.03 -2.99
CA ILE A 243 17.99 3.28 -2.41
C ILE A 243 19.06 4.13 -1.75
N ARG A 244 20.21 3.54 -1.40
CA ARG A 244 21.31 4.23 -0.70
C ARG A 244 22.36 4.72 -1.69
N PRO A 245 22.78 6.01 -1.65
CA PRO A 245 23.75 6.57 -2.58
C PRO A 245 25.10 5.83 -2.62
N ASP A 246 25.54 5.31 -1.47
CA ASP A 246 26.80 4.59 -1.30
C ASP A 246 26.68 3.07 -1.46
N LYS A 247 25.46 2.56 -1.69
CA LYS A 247 25.14 1.12 -1.83
C LYS A 247 25.42 0.28 -0.59
N SER A 248 25.70 0.90 0.56
CA SER A 248 26.06 0.19 1.77
C SER A 248 24.85 -0.41 2.48
N TYR A 249 24.99 -1.59 3.05
CA TYR A 249 24.05 -2.23 3.97
C TYR A 249 24.77 -3.31 4.76
N THR A 250 24.19 -3.74 5.88
CA THR A 250 24.68 -4.89 6.63
C THR A 250 23.82 -6.12 6.35
N GLU A 251 24.35 -7.29 6.62
CA GLU A 251 23.63 -8.57 6.45
C GLU A 251 22.40 -8.61 7.36
N GLU A 252 22.51 -8.08 8.60
CA GLU A 252 21.40 -8.00 9.54
C GLU A 252 20.28 -7.08 9.05
N GLU A 253 20.62 -5.94 8.44
CA GLU A 253 19.64 -5.06 7.80
C GLU A 253 18.91 -5.76 6.66
N ALA A 254 19.64 -6.47 5.81
CA ALA A 254 19.07 -7.20 4.68
C ALA A 254 18.13 -8.33 5.14
N HIS A 255 18.52 -9.11 6.16
CA HIS A 255 17.67 -10.16 6.73
C HIS A 255 16.41 -9.59 7.41
N LEU A 256 16.51 -8.43 8.08
CA LEU A 256 15.33 -7.80 8.68
C LEU A 256 14.38 -7.29 7.60
N LEU A 257 14.91 -6.68 6.53
CA LEU A 257 14.08 -6.24 5.40
C LEU A 257 13.43 -7.43 4.67
N ASP A 258 14.18 -8.51 4.47
CA ASP A 258 13.65 -9.74 3.85
C ASP A 258 12.46 -10.31 4.66
N MET A 259 12.63 -10.37 5.99
CA MET A 259 11.51 -10.74 6.88
C MET A 259 10.32 -9.81 6.71
N MET A 260 10.53 -8.48 6.63
CA MET A 260 9.45 -7.52 6.35
C MET A 260 8.73 -7.82 5.05
N LEU A 261 9.46 -8.15 3.99
CA LEU A 261 8.87 -8.53 2.70
C LEU A 261 8.04 -9.81 2.84
N MET A 262 8.52 -10.83 3.56
CA MET A 262 7.74 -12.04 3.84
C MET A 262 6.45 -11.73 4.61
N LEU A 263 6.51 -10.89 5.67
CA LEU A 263 5.35 -10.53 6.50
C LEU A 263 4.27 -9.75 5.73
N HIS A 264 4.68 -8.97 4.73
CA HIS A 264 3.78 -8.14 3.94
C HIS A 264 3.24 -8.82 2.69
N ALA A 265 3.78 -9.98 2.28
CA ALA A 265 3.49 -10.62 1.01
C ALA A 265 2.01 -10.98 0.84
N GLU A 266 1.31 -11.48 1.87
CA GLU A 266 -0.10 -11.90 1.81
C GLU A 266 -0.88 -11.49 3.06
N HIS A 267 -2.19 -11.24 2.91
CA HIS A 267 -3.11 -11.02 4.03
C HIS A 267 -4.60 -11.25 3.65
N GLY A 268 -4.86 -12.32 2.94
CA GLY A 268 -6.20 -12.78 2.58
C GLY A 268 -6.78 -12.13 1.32
N GLY A 269 -7.58 -12.92 0.61
CA GLY A 269 -8.24 -12.51 -0.64
C GLY A 269 -9.26 -11.38 -0.49
N GLY A 270 -9.76 -11.15 0.74
CA GLY A 270 -10.65 -10.03 1.08
C GLY A 270 -9.93 -8.72 1.45
N ASN A 271 -8.60 -8.70 1.48
CA ASN A 271 -7.82 -7.49 1.59
C ASN A 271 -8.16 -6.53 0.44
N ASN A 272 -8.35 -5.23 0.73
CA ASN A 272 -8.93 -4.30 -0.25
C ASN A 272 -8.20 -4.28 -1.59
N SER A 273 -6.86 -4.21 -1.61
CA SER A 273 -6.08 -4.20 -2.85
C SER A 273 -6.13 -5.55 -3.59
N THR A 274 -6.12 -6.66 -2.86
CA THR A 274 -6.27 -8.00 -3.44
C THR A 274 -7.67 -8.18 -4.03
N PHE A 275 -8.71 -7.72 -3.35
CA PHE A 275 -10.08 -7.74 -3.85
C PHE A 275 -10.25 -6.89 -5.11
N VAL A 276 -9.66 -5.68 -5.16
CA VAL A 276 -9.64 -4.84 -6.37
C VAL A 276 -8.94 -5.55 -7.53
N CYS A 277 -7.79 -6.19 -7.28
CA CYS A 277 -7.10 -7.00 -8.29
C CYS A 277 -8.01 -8.11 -8.84
N ARG A 278 -8.68 -8.87 -7.98
CA ARG A 278 -9.64 -9.91 -8.38
C ARG A 278 -10.82 -9.34 -9.15
N ALA A 279 -11.40 -8.24 -8.67
CA ALA A 279 -12.53 -7.60 -9.32
C ALA A 279 -12.21 -7.16 -10.76
N LEU A 280 -11.05 -6.53 -10.97
CA LEU A 280 -10.56 -6.17 -12.31
C LEU A 280 -10.24 -7.42 -13.14
N SER A 281 -9.57 -8.41 -12.58
CA SER A 281 -9.26 -9.67 -13.25
C SER A 281 -10.51 -10.41 -13.73
N SER A 282 -11.61 -10.35 -12.98
CA SER A 282 -12.89 -10.98 -13.34
C SER A 282 -13.53 -10.41 -14.61
N SER A 283 -13.14 -9.20 -15.01
CA SER A 283 -13.58 -8.59 -16.28
C SER A 283 -12.81 -9.08 -17.50
N GLY A 284 -11.72 -9.82 -17.32
CA GLY A 284 -10.84 -10.27 -18.40
C GLY A 284 -9.85 -9.20 -18.88
N THR A 285 -9.59 -8.14 -18.09
CA THR A 285 -8.59 -7.11 -18.44
C THR A 285 -7.16 -7.65 -18.36
N ASP A 286 -6.21 -6.90 -18.93
CA ASP A 286 -4.78 -7.19 -18.89
C ASP A 286 -4.20 -7.17 -17.47
N THR A 287 -3.00 -7.72 -17.30
CA THR A 287 -2.31 -7.83 -16.01
C THR A 287 -1.93 -6.46 -15.45
N TYR A 288 -1.44 -5.56 -16.29
CA TYR A 288 -0.96 -4.25 -15.86
C TYR A 288 -2.09 -3.38 -15.31
N SER A 289 -3.26 -3.39 -15.95
CA SER A 289 -4.47 -2.71 -15.47
C SER A 289 -4.95 -3.27 -14.13
N ALA A 290 -4.98 -4.59 -13.96
CA ALA A 290 -5.42 -5.23 -12.72
C ALA A 290 -4.46 -4.91 -11.56
N ILE A 291 -3.15 -4.97 -11.79
CA ILE A 291 -2.12 -4.67 -10.79
C ILE A 291 -2.06 -3.17 -10.47
N ALA A 292 -2.18 -2.28 -11.47
CA ALA A 292 -2.27 -0.84 -11.24
C ALA A 292 -3.49 -0.47 -10.38
N GLY A 293 -4.62 -1.14 -10.57
CA GLY A 293 -5.80 -1.01 -9.71
C GLY A 293 -5.52 -1.41 -8.26
N ALA A 294 -4.79 -2.51 -8.04
CA ALA A 294 -4.37 -2.94 -6.71
C ALA A 294 -3.41 -1.92 -6.05
N VAL A 295 -2.45 -1.38 -6.81
CA VAL A 295 -1.55 -0.29 -6.36
C VAL A 295 -2.35 0.95 -5.98
N GLY A 296 -3.33 1.35 -6.80
CA GLY A 296 -4.23 2.47 -6.50
C GLY A 296 -5.03 2.28 -5.21
N SER A 297 -5.51 1.06 -4.97
CA SER A 297 -6.20 0.69 -3.73
C SER A 297 -5.25 0.76 -2.52
N LEU A 298 -4.04 0.20 -2.64
CA LEU A 298 -3.06 0.20 -1.54
C LEU A 298 -2.59 1.62 -1.20
N LYS A 299 -2.51 2.53 -2.17
CA LYS A 299 -2.15 3.94 -1.98
C LYS A 299 -3.09 4.67 -1.03
N GLY A 300 -4.34 4.22 -0.89
CA GLY A 300 -5.35 4.89 -0.07
C GLY A 300 -4.96 4.93 1.43
N PRO A 301 -5.19 6.07 2.13
CA PRO A 301 -4.78 6.26 3.52
C PRO A 301 -5.52 5.33 4.50
N LEU A 302 -6.67 4.78 4.10
CA LEU A 302 -7.41 3.79 4.90
C LEU A 302 -6.91 2.34 4.70
N HIS A 303 -5.89 2.14 3.85
CA HIS A 303 -5.32 0.83 3.55
C HIS A 303 -3.81 0.83 3.75
N GLY A 304 -2.99 1.08 2.73
CA GLY A 304 -1.53 0.99 2.83
C GLY A 304 -0.83 2.17 3.50
N GLY A 305 -1.53 3.28 3.73
CA GLY A 305 -0.98 4.46 4.42
C GLY A 305 -1.04 4.37 5.95
N ALA A 306 -1.43 3.23 6.53
CA ALA A 306 -1.63 3.11 7.97
C ALA A 306 -0.32 3.22 8.77
N ASN A 307 0.80 2.66 8.27
CA ASN A 307 2.09 2.75 8.94
C ASN A 307 2.64 4.19 9.00
N ALA A 308 2.45 5.00 7.95
CA ALA A 308 2.81 6.41 7.97
C ALA A 308 1.99 7.19 9.04
N LYS A 309 0.72 6.83 9.21
CA LYS A 309 -0.12 7.41 10.28
C LYS A 309 0.31 6.98 11.68
N VAL A 310 0.80 5.77 11.85
CA VAL A 310 1.43 5.34 13.11
C VAL A 310 2.67 6.17 13.40
N MET A 311 3.55 6.37 12.42
CA MET A 311 4.76 7.18 12.61
C MET A 311 4.45 8.64 12.90
N GLU A 312 3.50 9.25 12.18
CA GLU A 312 3.04 10.62 12.47
C GLU A 312 2.53 10.73 13.92
N MET A 313 1.69 9.80 14.36
CA MET A 313 1.23 9.74 15.75
C MET A 313 2.38 9.55 16.74
N PHE A 314 3.32 8.66 16.40
CA PHE A 314 4.47 8.37 17.25
C PHE A 314 5.39 9.57 17.44
N HIS A 315 5.64 10.36 16.36
CA HIS A 315 6.38 11.62 16.46
C HIS A 315 5.68 12.62 17.40
N TYR A 316 4.34 12.78 17.31
CA TYR A 316 3.60 13.60 18.27
C TYR A 316 3.76 13.10 19.71
N ILE A 317 3.77 11.80 19.94
CA ILE A 317 3.98 11.23 21.27
C ILE A 317 5.40 11.55 21.76
N GLN A 318 6.45 11.28 20.97
CA GLN A 318 7.85 11.55 21.32
C GLN A 318 8.09 13.02 21.70
N GLU A 319 7.46 13.95 20.99
CA GLU A 319 7.62 15.40 21.26
C GLU A 319 6.92 15.87 22.53
N ASN A 320 5.97 15.12 23.07
CA ASN A 320 5.06 15.62 24.12
C ASN A 320 4.99 14.79 25.39
N VAL A 321 5.72 13.67 25.48
CA VAL A 321 5.72 12.82 26.67
C VAL A 321 7.12 12.63 27.26
N ASP A 322 7.18 12.30 28.56
CA ASP A 322 8.35 11.69 29.17
C ASP A 322 8.28 10.17 28.92
N PRO A 323 9.22 9.57 28.15
CA PRO A 323 9.19 8.14 27.81
C PRO A 323 9.37 7.22 29.02
N HIS A 324 9.82 7.76 30.16
CA HIS A 324 10.01 7.01 31.41
C HIS A 324 8.83 7.14 32.37
N ASP A 325 7.84 8.00 32.07
CA ASP A 325 6.64 8.20 32.89
C ASP A 325 5.38 7.67 32.20
N ASP A 326 4.89 6.52 32.66
CA ASP A 326 3.68 5.90 32.14
C ASP A 326 2.43 6.79 32.32
N GLY A 327 2.43 7.68 33.35
CA GLY A 327 1.38 8.66 33.57
C GLY A 327 1.35 9.70 32.46
N SER A 328 2.51 10.27 32.12
CA SER A 328 2.68 11.24 31.02
C SER A 328 2.23 10.63 29.68
N ILE A 329 2.63 9.39 29.40
CA ILE A 329 2.25 8.68 28.18
C ILE A 329 0.73 8.49 28.16
N ARG A 330 0.15 7.94 29.22
CA ARG A 330 -1.30 7.68 29.31
C ARG A 330 -2.14 8.95 29.13
N ASP A 331 -1.76 10.04 29.78
CA ASP A 331 -2.50 11.31 29.68
C ASP A 331 -2.46 11.85 28.24
N TYR A 332 -1.34 11.72 27.55
CA TYR A 332 -1.25 12.14 26.15
C TYR A 332 -2.07 11.25 25.22
N LEU A 333 -2.06 9.92 25.45
CA LEU A 333 -2.91 8.98 24.69
C LEU A 333 -4.40 9.30 24.86
N VAL A 334 -4.84 9.70 26.05
CA VAL A 334 -6.22 10.17 26.29
C VAL A 334 -6.53 11.42 25.46
N ARG A 335 -5.63 12.41 25.44
CA ARG A 335 -5.78 13.63 24.61
C ARG A 335 -5.85 13.32 23.11
N LEU A 336 -5.06 12.35 22.62
CA LEU A 336 -5.16 11.86 21.23
C LEU A 336 -6.56 11.28 20.96
N LEU A 337 -7.07 10.43 21.86
CA LEU A 337 -8.39 9.82 21.75
C LEU A 337 -9.53 10.84 21.85
N ASP A 338 -9.35 11.94 22.59
CA ASP A 338 -10.32 13.04 22.69
C ASP A 338 -10.30 13.99 21.49
N GLY A 339 -9.32 13.79 20.56
CA GLY A 339 -9.14 14.68 19.42
C GLY A 339 -8.56 16.05 19.79
N GLU A 340 -7.94 16.16 20.96
CA GLU A 340 -7.32 17.39 21.49
C GLU A 340 -5.84 17.51 21.11
N ALA A 341 -5.22 16.41 20.68
CA ALA A 341 -3.80 16.33 20.30
C ALA A 341 -3.59 15.63 18.95
N GLY A 342 -2.35 15.67 18.44
CA GLY A 342 -1.96 15.05 17.20
C GLY A 342 -2.76 15.52 15.99
N ASP A 343 -3.16 14.61 15.12
CA ASP A 343 -3.97 14.88 13.92
C ASP A 343 -5.46 15.13 14.23
N ARG A 344 -5.84 15.13 15.50
CA ARG A 344 -7.20 15.34 16.01
C ARG A 344 -8.25 14.36 15.49
N SER A 345 -7.83 13.19 15.02
CA SER A 345 -8.75 12.16 14.51
C SER A 345 -9.49 11.38 15.59
N GLY A 346 -9.06 11.48 16.85
CA GLY A 346 -9.57 10.68 17.96
C GLY A 346 -9.20 9.20 17.86
N LYS A 347 -8.06 8.88 17.21
CA LYS A 347 -7.62 7.50 16.96
C LYS A 347 -6.22 7.24 17.49
N LEU A 348 -5.98 6.03 18.00
CA LEU A 348 -4.65 5.47 18.16
C LEU A 348 -4.41 4.51 17.00
N TYR A 349 -3.53 4.91 16.09
CA TYR A 349 -3.16 4.11 14.91
C TYR A 349 -2.30 2.92 15.33
N GLY A 350 -2.32 1.84 14.55
CA GLY A 350 -1.57 0.62 14.86
C GLY A 350 -2.29 -0.32 15.85
N LEU A 351 -3.39 0.11 16.49
CA LEU A 351 -4.18 -0.69 17.42
C LEU A 351 -5.49 -1.16 16.79
N GLY A 352 -5.76 -2.46 16.89
CA GLY A 352 -6.95 -3.12 16.34
C GLY A 352 -6.73 -3.66 14.93
N HIS A 353 -7.48 -4.70 14.62
CA HIS A 353 -7.45 -5.39 13.33
C HIS A 353 -8.84 -5.92 12.95
N ALA A 354 -9.10 -6.05 11.64
CA ALA A 354 -10.40 -6.50 11.15
C ALA A 354 -10.71 -7.98 11.44
N VAL A 355 -9.66 -8.81 11.65
CA VAL A 355 -9.78 -10.25 11.88
C VAL A 355 -9.15 -10.64 13.21
N TYR A 356 -7.94 -10.18 13.49
CA TYR A 356 -7.21 -10.54 14.71
C TYR A 356 -7.70 -9.75 15.91
N THR A 357 -7.87 -10.43 17.03
CA THR A 357 -8.27 -9.81 18.30
C THR A 357 -7.26 -10.07 19.42
N LEU A 358 -6.67 -11.27 19.50
CA LEU A 358 -5.68 -11.61 20.53
C LEU A 358 -4.25 -11.25 20.12
N SER A 359 -3.87 -11.51 18.87
CA SER A 359 -2.56 -11.16 18.33
C SER A 359 -2.58 -11.12 16.81
N ASP A 360 -1.80 -10.23 16.19
CA ASP A 360 -1.44 -10.29 14.78
C ASP A 360 -0.07 -11.01 14.68
N PRO A 361 0.03 -12.17 14.02
CA PRO A 361 1.27 -12.95 13.97
C PRO A 361 2.43 -12.15 13.37
N ARG A 362 2.15 -11.23 12.45
CA ARG A 362 3.15 -10.36 11.84
C ARG A 362 3.71 -9.35 12.84
N ALA A 363 2.85 -8.72 13.65
CA ALA A 363 3.27 -7.79 14.70
C ALA A 363 4.09 -8.51 15.78
N VAL A 364 3.71 -9.75 16.14
CA VAL A 364 4.44 -10.58 17.10
C VAL A 364 5.86 -10.89 16.61
N LEU A 365 6.00 -11.37 15.37
CA LEU A 365 7.29 -11.64 14.75
C LEU A 365 8.14 -10.38 14.64
N LEU A 366 7.53 -9.30 14.17
CA LEU A 366 8.22 -8.03 13.99
C LEU A 366 8.74 -7.49 15.32
N LYS A 367 7.90 -7.49 16.36
CA LYS A 367 8.29 -7.07 17.72
C LYS A 367 9.46 -7.89 18.26
N LYS A 368 9.45 -9.24 18.03
CA LYS A 368 10.53 -10.15 18.45
C LYS A 368 11.87 -9.79 17.83
N TYR A 369 11.89 -9.57 16.51
CA TYR A 369 13.15 -9.37 15.77
C TYR A 369 13.59 -7.90 15.70
N ALA A 370 12.68 -6.94 15.74
CA ALA A 370 12.98 -5.52 15.70
C ALA A 370 13.72 -5.04 16.97
N ARG A 371 13.47 -5.66 18.13
CA ARG A 371 14.17 -5.31 19.38
C ARG A 371 15.69 -5.47 19.25
N HIS A 372 16.14 -6.53 18.61
CA HIS A 372 17.58 -6.73 18.38
C HIS A 372 18.18 -5.63 17.48
N MET A 373 17.48 -5.26 16.42
CA MET A 373 17.91 -4.17 15.54
C MET A 373 17.90 -2.83 16.27
N ALA A 374 16.91 -2.58 17.12
CA ALA A 374 16.85 -1.36 17.95
C ALA A 374 18.11 -1.22 18.82
N GLN A 375 18.58 -2.31 19.43
CA GLN A 375 19.83 -2.33 20.21
C GLN A 375 21.06 -2.01 19.35
N ILE A 376 21.17 -2.62 18.16
CA ILE A 376 22.31 -2.38 17.25
C ILE A 376 22.34 -0.93 16.74
N LYS A 377 21.15 -0.35 16.46
CA LYS A 377 21.01 0.96 15.85
C LYS A 377 20.81 2.12 16.85
N GLY A 378 20.67 1.83 18.15
CA GLY A 378 20.45 2.84 19.18
C GLY A 378 19.02 3.41 19.22
N TYR A 379 18.02 2.61 18.86
CA TYR A 379 16.58 2.94 18.89
C TYR A 379 15.83 2.22 20.03
N GLU A 380 16.53 1.87 21.11
CA GLU A 380 15.94 1.12 22.22
C GLU A 380 14.85 1.93 22.95
N GLU A 381 15.08 3.22 23.14
CA GLU A 381 14.13 4.11 23.80
C GLU A 381 12.84 4.28 22.98
N GLU A 382 12.97 4.48 21.68
CA GLU A 382 11.83 4.58 20.75
C GLU A 382 11.05 3.27 20.71
N PHE A 383 11.76 2.15 20.68
CA PHE A 383 11.12 0.83 20.67
C PHE A 383 10.36 0.57 21.97
N ASP A 384 10.95 0.89 23.14
CA ASP A 384 10.33 0.74 24.44
C ASP A 384 9.14 1.69 24.62
N LEU A 385 9.23 2.93 24.14
CA LEU A 385 8.11 3.86 24.13
C LEU A 385 6.95 3.32 23.29
N LEU A 386 7.24 2.77 22.10
CA LEU A 386 6.22 2.20 21.21
C LEU A 386 5.52 0.99 21.86
N GLN A 387 6.25 0.16 22.61
CA GLN A 387 5.65 -0.90 23.41
C GLN A 387 4.74 -0.37 24.52
N LYS A 388 5.14 0.69 25.23
CA LYS A 388 4.29 1.33 26.23
C LYS A 388 3.03 1.94 25.62
N VAL A 389 3.13 2.51 24.42
CA VAL A 389 1.95 2.98 23.66
C VAL A 389 0.99 1.83 23.34
N GLU A 390 1.50 0.65 22.95
CA GLU A 390 0.66 -0.55 22.77
C GLU A 390 0.00 -0.97 24.09
N GLU A 391 0.79 -1.12 25.15
CA GLU A 391 0.34 -1.64 26.46
C GLU A 391 -0.69 -0.74 27.14
N LEU A 392 -0.45 0.57 27.12
CA LEU A 392 -1.35 1.58 27.73
C LEU A 392 -2.51 1.95 26.80
N GLY A 393 -2.32 1.94 25.49
CA GLY A 393 -3.31 2.36 24.51
C GLY A 393 -4.44 1.35 24.32
N ILE A 394 -4.17 0.05 24.34
CA ILE A 394 -5.19 -0.99 24.16
C ILE A 394 -6.33 -0.86 25.21
N PRO A 395 -6.06 -0.82 26.53
CA PRO A 395 -7.11 -0.63 27.52
C PRO A 395 -7.90 0.67 27.34
N LEU A 396 -7.24 1.78 27.01
CA LEU A 396 -7.89 3.07 26.77
C LEU A 396 -8.88 3.04 25.60
N VAL A 397 -8.49 2.38 24.49
CA VAL A 397 -9.38 2.22 23.32
C VAL A 397 -10.56 1.32 23.66
N GLN A 398 -10.36 0.23 24.42
CA GLN A 398 -11.43 -0.67 24.84
C GLN A 398 -12.42 0.02 25.77
N GLU A 399 -11.94 0.77 26.78
CA GLU A 399 -12.75 1.56 27.68
C GLU A 399 -13.64 2.57 26.90
N ARG A 400 -13.04 3.30 25.95
CA ARG A 400 -13.77 4.28 25.14
C ARG A 400 -14.81 3.66 24.22
N ARG A 401 -14.58 2.47 23.73
CA ARG A 401 -15.52 1.73 22.88
C ARG A 401 -16.59 0.99 23.69
N HIS A 402 -16.51 1.01 25.02
CA HIS A 402 -17.36 0.18 25.89
C HIS A 402 -17.42 -1.27 25.44
N SER A 403 -16.27 -1.85 25.11
CA SER A 403 -16.16 -3.17 24.51
C SER A 403 -15.13 -4.02 25.23
N ASP A 404 -15.59 -5.18 25.72
CA ASP A 404 -14.72 -6.22 26.31
C ASP A 404 -14.06 -7.10 25.24
N THR A 405 -14.31 -6.82 23.95
CA THR A 405 -13.69 -7.60 22.85
C THR A 405 -12.17 -7.37 22.89
N PRO A 406 -11.38 -8.44 22.95
CA PRO A 406 -9.92 -8.33 22.92
C PRO A 406 -9.45 -7.55 21.69
N MET A 407 -8.38 -6.79 21.85
CA MET A 407 -7.74 -6.01 20.81
C MET A 407 -6.23 -6.20 20.86
N CYS A 408 -5.57 -6.20 19.73
CA CYS A 408 -4.11 -6.31 19.62
C CYS A 408 -3.55 -5.21 18.71
N ALA A 409 -2.23 -5.00 18.81
CA ALA A 409 -1.49 -4.25 17.80
C ALA A 409 -1.52 -4.99 16.46
N ASN A 410 -1.59 -4.26 15.36
CA ASN A 410 -1.40 -4.78 14.02
C ASN A 410 0.03 -4.54 13.52
N VAL A 411 0.36 -5.06 12.33
CA VAL A 411 1.72 -4.98 11.78
C VAL A 411 2.22 -3.54 11.63
N ASP A 412 1.32 -2.58 11.38
CA ASP A 412 1.68 -1.18 11.15
C ASP A 412 2.23 -0.51 12.42
N MET A 413 1.90 -1.03 13.62
CA MET A 413 2.41 -0.51 14.90
C MET A 413 3.94 -0.48 14.95
N TYR A 414 4.60 -1.51 14.40
CA TYR A 414 6.06 -1.65 14.48
C TYR A 414 6.77 -1.46 13.14
N SER A 415 6.09 -1.62 12.01
CA SER A 415 6.72 -1.64 10.69
C SER A 415 7.39 -0.31 10.33
N GLY A 416 6.79 0.82 10.72
CA GLY A 416 7.36 2.14 10.47
C GLY A 416 8.68 2.35 11.21
N LEU A 417 8.75 2.00 12.49
CA LEU A 417 9.99 2.09 13.27
C LEU A 417 11.08 1.17 12.71
N VAL A 418 10.71 -0.04 12.25
CA VAL A 418 11.68 -0.95 11.60
C VAL A 418 12.25 -0.33 10.34
N TYR A 419 11.42 0.27 9.49
CA TYR A 419 11.90 0.95 8.29
C TYR A 419 12.80 2.14 8.64
N THR A 420 12.48 2.89 9.69
CA THR A 420 13.34 4.00 10.19
C THR A 420 14.70 3.48 10.63
N MET A 421 14.78 2.38 11.38
CA MET A 421 16.04 1.73 11.77
C MET A 421 16.87 1.23 10.58
N LEU A 422 16.22 0.96 9.46
CA LEU A 422 16.88 0.57 8.20
C LEU A 422 17.21 1.79 7.32
N ASP A 423 17.08 3.01 7.80
CA ASP A 423 17.26 4.26 7.04
C ASP A 423 16.41 4.30 5.77
N ILE A 424 15.23 3.66 5.79
CA ILE A 424 14.24 3.72 4.71
C ILE A 424 13.32 4.90 4.99
N PRO A 425 13.17 5.86 4.06
CA PRO A 425 12.35 7.04 4.28
C PRO A 425 10.84 6.72 4.21
N GLU A 426 10.03 7.50 4.93
CA GLU A 426 8.57 7.31 5.02
C GLU A 426 7.86 7.27 3.66
N ASP A 427 8.34 8.08 2.71
CA ASP A 427 7.83 8.08 1.31
C ASP A 427 7.88 6.70 0.63
N VAL A 428 8.73 5.81 1.12
CA VAL A 428 9.01 4.48 0.56
C VAL A 428 8.28 3.36 1.31
N PHE A 429 7.70 3.63 2.49
CA PHE A 429 7.03 2.60 3.32
C PHE A 429 5.91 1.87 2.56
N THR A 430 4.92 2.61 2.05
CA THR A 430 3.82 2.01 1.27
C THR A 430 4.28 1.42 -0.07
N PRO A 431 5.19 2.06 -0.84
CA PRO A 431 5.79 1.46 -2.03
C PRO A 431 6.53 0.14 -1.77
N LEU A 432 7.25 0.05 -0.66
CA LEU A 432 7.94 -1.18 -0.26
C LEU A 432 6.94 -2.28 0.14
N PHE A 433 5.88 -1.89 0.85
CA PHE A 433 4.76 -2.79 1.11
C PHE A 433 4.13 -3.33 -0.19
N ALA A 434 3.96 -2.47 -1.22
CA ALA A 434 3.51 -2.90 -2.55
C ALA A 434 4.50 -3.88 -3.20
N SER A 435 5.82 -3.67 -3.03
CA SER A 435 6.87 -4.55 -3.56
C SER A 435 6.87 -5.94 -2.93
N ALA A 436 6.37 -6.09 -1.72
CA ALA A 436 6.10 -7.40 -1.12
C ALA A 436 4.76 -7.98 -1.62
N ARG A 437 3.73 -7.16 -1.68
CA ARG A 437 2.35 -7.55 -1.96
C ARG A 437 2.10 -7.95 -3.42
N ILE A 438 2.97 -7.55 -4.34
CA ILE A 438 2.85 -7.90 -5.77
C ILE A 438 2.76 -9.42 -5.98
N ALA A 439 3.49 -10.22 -5.22
CA ALA A 439 3.47 -11.69 -5.34
C ALA A 439 2.07 -12.26 -5.15
N VAL A 440 1.34 -11.80 -4.12
CA VAL A 440 -0.03 -12.26 -3.88
C VAL A 440 -1.05 -11.67 -4.84
N TRP A 441 -0.87 -10.44 -5.32
CA TRP A 441 -1.75 -9.90 -6.34
C TRP A 441 -1.66 -10.73 -7.63
N CYS A 442 -0.44 -11.11 -8.05
CA CYS A 442 -0.23 -11.99 -9.19
C CYS A 442 -0.84 -13.38 -8.97
N ALA A 443 -0.64 -13.98 -7.79
CA ALA A 443 -1.22 -15.28 -7.46
C ALA A 443 -2.75 -15.26 -7.48
N ASN A 444 -3.37 -14.22 -6.89
CA ASN A 444 -4.82 -14.05 -6.90
C ASN A 444 -5.38 -13.75 -8.29
N ARG A 445 -4.63 -13.01 -9.13
CA ARG A 445 -5.00 -12.79 -10.51
C ARG A 445 -5.00 -14.10 -11.30
N MET A 446 -3.92 -14.90 -11.20
CA MET A 446 -3.86 -16.20 -11.85
C MET A 446 -5.01 -17.10 -11.38
N GLU A 447 -5.27 -17.17 -10.06
CA GLU A 447 -6.39 -17.95 -9.54
C GLU A 447 -7.72 -17.47 -10.11
N GLU A 448 -7.97 -16.17 -10.18
CA GLU A 448 -9.21 -15.60 -10.72
C GLU A 448 -9.39 -15.90 -12.20
N VAL A 449 -8.34 -15.79 -13.02
CA VAL A 449 -8.40 -16.09 -14.45
C VAL A 449 -8.60 -17.59 -14.70
N ILE A 450 -7.92 -18.44 -13.91
CA ILE A 450 -8.01 -19.92 -14.08
C ILE A 450 -9.35 -20.48 -13.61
N THR A 451 -9.88 -19.95 -12.48
CA THR A 451 -11.04 -20.54 -11.79
C THR A 451 -12.30 -19.67 -11.88
N GLY A 452 -12.14 -18.37 -12.09
CA GLY A 452 -13.24 -17.41 -12.18
C GLY A 452 -13.88 -17.44 -13.56
N HIS A 453 -15.20 -17.56 -13.63
CA HIS A 453 -15.94 -17.58 -14.91
C HIS A 453 -17.02 -16.52 -14.96
N ARG A 454 -17.10 -15.65 -13.96
CA ARG A 454 -18.12 -14.61 -13.86
C ARG A 454 -17.54 -13.29 -13.41
N ILE A 455 -17.88 -12.23 -14.14
CA ILE A 455 -17.56 -10.87 -13.71
C ILE A 455 -18.21 -10.57 -12.36
N MET A 456 -17.43 -10.01 -11.43
CA MET A 456 -17.92 -9.56 -10.12
C MET A 456 -18.85 -8.36 -10.32
N ARG A 457 -20.12 -8.53 -9.97
CA ARG A 457 -21.16 -7.51 -10.13
C ARG A 457 -22.07 -7.44 -8.91
N PRO A 458 -21.66 -6.73 -7.85
CA PRO A 458 -22.55 -6.49 -6.73
C PRO A 458 -23.77 -5.66 -7.14
N ALA A 459 -24.89 -5.83 -6.44
CA ALA A 459 -26.12 -5.07 -6.69
C ALA A 459 -26.12 -3.79 -5.84
N TYR A 460 -26.67 -2.72 -6.41
CA TYR A 460 -26.97 -1.47 -5.71
C TYR A 460 -28.46 -1.16 -5.78
N ARG A 461 -29.06 -0.81 -4.65
CA ARG A 461 -30.45 -0.36 -4.58
C ARG A 461 -30.52 1.14 -4.85
N ALA A 462 -31.19 1.54 -5.93
CA ALA A 462 -31.45 2.94 -6.21
C ALA A 462 -32.47 3.51 -5.20
N VAL A 463 -32.15 4.64 -4.59
CA VAL A 463 -33.00 5.36 -3.61
C VAL A 463 -33.48 6.72 -4.14
N THR A 464 -33.13 7.07 -5.38
CA THR A 464 -33.62 8.28 -6.07
C THR A 464 -35.09 8.17 -6.42
N ILE A 465 -35.81 9.27 -6.23
CA ILE A 465 -37.19 9.40 -6.67
C ILE A 465 -37.23 9.44 -8.21
N ARG A 466 -38.12 8.66 -8.81
CA ARG A 466 -38.31 8.69 -10.26
C ARG A 466 -38.93 10.02 -10.67
N GLY A 467 -38.31 10.69 -11.63
CA GLY A 467 -38.77 11.93 -12.23
C GLY A 467 -39.10 11.76 -13.72
N HIS A 468 -39.69 12.79 -14.28
CA HIS A 468 -39.90 12.90 -15.73
C HIS A 468 -38.83 13.83 -16.32
N TYR A 469 -38.49 13.58 -17.60
CA TYR A 469 -37.64 14.51 -18.33
C TYR A 469 -38.41 15.82 -18.54
N VAL A 470 -37.78 16.93 -18.17
CA VAL A 470 -38.31 18.29 -18.39
C VAL A 470 -37.55 18.92 -19.56
N PRO A 471 -38.21 19.43 -20.60
CA PRO A 471 -37.57 20.15 -21.70
C PRO A 471 -36.74 21.35 -21.20
N MET A 472 -35.67 21.73 -21.94
CA MET A 472 -34.71 22.74 -21.50
C MET A 472 -35.39 24.08 -21.20
N GLU A 473 -36.36 24.50 -22.02
CA GLU A 473 -37.10 25.73 -21.91
C GLU A 473 -38.02 25.80 -20.68
N GLU A 474 -38.34 24.68 -20.08
CA GLU A 474 -39.19 24.58 -18.87
C GLU A 474 -38.36 24.47 -17.60
N ARG A 475 -37.03 24.36 -17.71
CA ARG A 475 -36.14 24.17 -16.54
C ARG A 475 -35.84 25.48 -15.86
N THR A 476 -35.91 25.50 -14.55
CA THR A 476 -35.48 26.64 -13.71
C THR A 476 -34.08 26.35 -13.15
N SER A 477 -33.25 27.39 -13.08
CA SER A 477 -31.93 27.27 -12.43
C SER A 477 -32.10 26.90 -10.97
N ARG A 478 -31.32 25.88 -10.56
CA ARG A 478 -31.17 25.50 -9.14
C ARG A 478 -30.00 26.25 -8.47
N ILE A 479 -29.18 26.93 -9.25
CA ILE A 479 -27.99 27.65 -8.82
C ILE A 479 -28.41 29.12 -8.60
N LYS A 480 -28.40 29.58 -7.35
CA LYS A 480 -28.86 30.90 -6.98
C LYS A 480 -27.85 32.03 -7.26
N GLU A 481 -26.62 31.72 -7.63
CA GLU A 481 -25.50 32.67 -7.68
C GLU A 481 -24.88 32.84 -9.11
N PHE A 482 -25.48 32.28 -10.14
CA PHE A 482 -25.06 32.58 -11.53
C PHE A 482 -26.06 33.57 -12.15
N ASP A 483 -25.80 34.86 -12.01
CA ASP A 483 -26.20 35.83 -13.03
C ASP A 483 -25.28 35.64 -14.23
N LEU A 484 -25.69 34.83 -15.21
CA LEU A 484 -25.04 34.70 -16.51
C LEU A 484 -25.35 35.94 -17.37
#